data_6e6bbe3ea9d3314c2075ed99c96655e8
#
_entry.id   6e6bbe3ea9d3314c2075ed99c96655e8
#
_cell.length_a   1.000
_cell.length_b   1.000
_cell.length_c   1.000
_cell.angle_alpha   90.00
_cell.angle_beta   90.00
_cell.angle_gamma   90.00
#
_symmetry.space_group_name_H-M   'P 1'
#
loop_
_entity.id
_entity.type
_entity.pdbx_description
1 polymer ?
#
loop_
_entity_poly.entity_id
_entity_poly.type
_entity_poly.pdbx_seq_one_letter_code
_entity_poly.pdbx_strand_id
1 'polypeptide(L)'
;MRIYVDIDDVLCETAASLCEIVAREFGRHVAYEDVFQFDLQDVFRLTDEEMRRFMVLSHDPGNLKAFPVTDGAAEGVAALRAAGHAVEIVTGRPASSHVATERWLAENGFKGLSVTYVDKYGRAGCYVQNPGDPPSITLAELLERRYAAAVDDSPKVLGPLAKAWPNTRLLVFSRPWNKSLRLASNMVRVEGWKAVVSDLLV
;
A
#
# COMPACT_ATOMS: atom_id res chain seq x y z
N MET A 1 -12.81 -12.45 11.17
CA MET A 1 -13.05 -10.99 10.95
C MET A 1 -12.72 -10.64 9.49
N ARG A 2 -13.22 -9.49 8.98
CA ARG A 2 -12.78 -8.95 7.68
C ARG A 2 -11.65 -7.96 7.93
N ILE A 3 -10.50 -8.18 7.29
CA ILE A 3 -9.27 -7.40 7.49
C ILE A 3 -8.87 -6.78 6.16
N TYR A 4 -8.67 -5.47 6.15
CA TYR A 4 -8.09 -4.71 5.06
C TYR A 4 -6.55 -4.75 5.16
N VAL A 5 -5.86 -5.02 4.07
CA VAL A 5 -4.39 -4.97 3.99
C VAL A 5 -4.00 -4.19 2.74
N ASP A 6 -3.17 -3.15 2.89
CA ASP A 6 -2.56 -2.45 1.76
C ASP A 6 -1.45 -3.30 1.13
N ILE A 7 -1.04 -2.94 -0.09
CA ILE A 7 0.08 -3.58 -0.79
C ILE A 7 1.37 -2.80 -0.55
N ASP A 8 1.40 -1.55 -1.00
CA ASP A 8 2.61 -0.76 -1.09
C ASP A 8 3.11 -0.40 0.31
N ASP A 9 4.36 -0.75 0.58
CA ASP A 9 5.02 -0.59 1.88
C ASP A 9 4.34 -1.30 3.08
N VAL A 10 3.45 -2.27 2.78
CA VAL A 10 2.85 -3.19 3.75
C VAL A 10 3.14 -4.64 3.37
N LEU A 11 2.77 -5.07 2.16
CA LEU A 11 3.11 -6.39 1.61
C LEU A 11 4.37 -6.37 0.76
N CYS A 12 4.73 -5.21 0.23
CA CYS A 12 5.71 -4.97 -0.82
C CYS A 12 6.64 -3.84 -0.39
N GLU A 13 7.97 -3.96 -0.56
CA GLU A 13 8.95 -2.92 -0.28
C GLU A 13 8.98 -1.90 -1.43
N THR A 14 7.87 -1.15 -1.59
CA THR A 14 7.67 -0.26 -2.72
C THR A 14 8.59 0.95 -2.69
N ALA A 15 8.66 1.69 -1.58
CA ALA A 15 9.48 2.90 -1.50
C ALA A 15 10.97 2.63 -1.71
N ALA A 16 11.49 1.53 -1.19
CA ALA A 16 12.88 1.11 -1.44
C ALA A 16 13.11 0.86 -2.94
N SER A 17 12.20 0.15 -3.59
CA SER A 17 12.26 -0.11 -5.04
C SER A 17 12.14 1.17 -5.87
N LEU A 18 11.32 2.14 -5.41
CA LEU A 18 11.21 3.45 -6.07
C LEU A 18 12.51 4.26 -5.96
N CYS A 19 13.23 4.18 -4.84
CA CYS A 19 14.57 4.77 -4.71
C CYS A 19 15.55 4.19 -5.76
N GLU A 20 15.51 2.87 -5.99
CA GLU A 20 16.33 2.22 -7.02
C GLU A 20 15.94 2.66 -8.44
N ILE A 21 14.65 2.77 -8.73
CA ILE A 21 14.16 3.28 -10.01
C ILE A 21 14.65 4.72 -10.24
N VAL A 22 14.56 5.56 -9.23
CA VAL A 22 15.00 6.97 -9.33
C VAL A 22 16.51 7.05 -9.54
N ALA A 23 17.29 6.22 -8.86
CA ALA A 23 18.74 6.17 -9.06
C ALA A 23 19.09 5.73 -10.50
N ARG A 24 18.42 4.69 -11.01
CA ARG A 24 18.68 4.14 -12.35
C ARG A 24 18.21 5.06 -13.47
N GLU A 25 17.03 5.65 -13.37
CA GLU A 25 16.37 6.36 -14.46
C GLU A 25 16.63 7.87 -14.48
N PHE A 26 16.93 8.45 -13.31
CA PHE A 26 17.10 9.90 -13.15
C PHE A 26 18.47 10.27 -12.54
N GLY A 27 19.31 9.29 -12.20
CA GLY A 27 20.65 9.53 -11.64
C GLY A 27 20.64 10.17 -10.24
N ARG A 28 19.53 10.04 -9.50
CA ARG A 28 19.40 10.62 -8.16
C ARG A 28 19.38 9.53 -7.10
N HIS A 29 20.32 9.60 -6.17
CA HIS A 29 20.44 8.64 -5.08
C HIS A 29 19.79 9.21 -3.82
N VAL A 30 18.73 8.57 -3.38
CA VAL A 30 18.02 8.89 -2.13
C VAL A 30 17.97 7.61 -1.30
N ALA A 31 18.46 7.68 -0.06
CA ALA A 31 18.36 6.53 0.84
C ALA A 31 16.90 6.32 1.27
N TYR A 32 16.52 5.07 1.50
CA TYR A 32 15.15 4.75 1.95
C TYR A 32 14.76 5.52 3.22
N GLU A 33 15.70 5.68 4.15
CA GLU A 33 15.51 6.38 5.41
C GLU A 33 15.22 7.89 5.22
N ASP A 34 15.64 8.44 4.08
CA ASP A 34 15.42 9.84 3.72
C ASP A 34 14.07 10.08 3.03
N VAL A 35 13.27 9.04 2.81
CA VAL A 35 11.89 9.15 2.34
C VAL A 35 10.99 9.48 3.54
N PHE A 36 11.11 10.69 4.08
CA PHE A 36 10.44 11.12 5.32
C PHE A 36 9.07 11.76 5.11
N GLN A 37 8.64 11.92 3.88
CA GLN A 37 7.33 12.47 3.53
C GLN A 37 6.70 11.74 2.34
N PHE A 38 5.39 11.91 2.23
CA PHE A 38 4.60 11.20 1.22
C PHE A 38 4.61 11.89 -0.15
N ASP A 39 5.16 13.10 -0.26
CA ASP A 39 5.35 13.79 -1.53
C ASP A 39 6.69 13.38 -2.16
N LEU A 40 6.60 12.37 -3.03
CA LEU A 40 7.77 11.79 -3.68
C LEU A 40 8.44 12.73 -4.70
N GLN A 41 7.71 13.71 -5.24
CA GLN A 41 8.28 14.69 -6.16
C GLN A 41 9.36 15.53 -5.47
N ASP A 42 9.05 16.01 -4.27
CA ASP A 42 9.99 16.78 -3.47
C ASP A 42 11.14 15.91 -2.95
N VAL A 43 10.83 14.72 -2.43
CA VAL A 43 11.83 13.78 -1.90
C VAL A 43 12.86 13.42 -2.96
N PHE A 44 12.40 13.08 -4.16
CA PHE A 44 13.25 12.69 -5.29
C PHE A 44 13.73 13.89 -6.13
N ARG A 45 13.30 15.12 -5.79
CA ARG A 45 13.63 16.36 -6.49
C ARG A 45 13.34 16.28 -7.99
N LEU A 46 12.19 15.69 -8.36
CA LEU A 46 11.78 15.50 -9.74
C LEU A 46 11.11 16.78 -10.26
N THR A 47 11.41 17.13 -11.53
CA THR A 47 10.61 18.11 -12.26
C THR A 47 9.23 17.53 -12.58
N ASP A 48 8.26 18.35 -13.00
CA ASP A 48 6.92 17.89 -13.37
C ASP A 48 6.96 16.85 -14.51
N GLU A 49 7.87 17.00 -15.46
CA GLU A 49 8.05 16.05 -16.56
C GLU A 49 8.63 14.72 -16.07
N GLU A 50 9.67 14.80 -15.24
CA GLU A 50 10.27 13.61 -14.63
C GLU A 50 9.28 12.89 -13.70
N MET A 51 8.44 13.64 -12.96
CA MET A 51 7.41 13.04 -12.12
C MET A 51 6.36 12.30 -12.94
N ARG A 52 5.94 12.83 -14.08
CA ARG A 52 5.05 12.10 -15.01
C ARG A 52 5.69 10.80 -15.50
N ARG A 53 6.96 10.84 -15.91
CA ARG A 53 7.71 9.64 -16.32
C ARG A 53 7.90 8.66 -15.17
N PHE A 54 8.22 9.15 -13.98
CA PHE A 54 8.35 8.36 -12.76
C PHE A 54 7.04 7.62 -12.43
N MET A 55 5.88 8.27 -12.52
CA MET A 55 4.58 7.64 -12.28
C MET A 55 4.28 6.50 -13.27
N VAL A 56 4.73 6.60 -14.51
CA VAL A 56 4.63 5.50 -15.49
C VAL A 56 5.55 4.34 -15.08
N LEU A 57 6.81 4.65 -14.76
CA LEU A 57 7.81 3.65 -14.37
C LEU A 57 7.46 2.93 -13.07
N SER A 58 6.89 3.63 -12.10
CA SER A 58 6.49 3.06 -10.80
C SER A 58 5.37 2.01 -10.93
N HIS A 59 4.61 2.04 -12.03
CA HIS A 59 3.54 1.07 -12.30
C HIS A 59 3.82 0.18 -13.52
N ASP A 60 5.04 0.26 -14.07
CA ASP A 60 5.46 -0.61 -15.17
C ASP A 60 5.44 -2.08 -14.70
N PRO A 61 4.88 -3.00 -15.50
CA PRO A 61 4.76 -4.42 -15.12
C PRO A 61 6.10 -5.09 -14.78
N GLY A 62 7.18 -4.71 -15.45
CA GLY A 62 8.52 -5.25 -15.19
C GLY A 62 9.05 -4.78 -13.82
N ASN A 63 8.86 -3.50 -13.50
CA ASN A 63 9.25 -2.94 -12.20
C ASN A 63 8.40 -3.54 -11.08
N LEU A 64 7.07 -3.55 -11.22
CA LEU A 64 6.17 -4.12 -10.21
C LEU A 64 6.48 -5.58 -9.88
N LYS A 65 6.84 -6.37 -10.91
CA LYS A 65 7.22 -7.77 -10.71
C LYS A 65 8.48 -7.92 -9.86
N ALA A 66 9.41 -6.98 -9.96
CA ALA A 66 10.70 -7.02 -9.28
C ALA A 66 10.65 -6.54 -7.83
N PHE A 67 9.57 -5.93 -7.39
CA PHE A 67 9.45 -5.37 -6.03
C PHE A 67 9.50 -6.50 -4.99
N PRO A 68 10.40 -6.41 -3.98
CA PRO A 68 10.51 -7.43 -2.95
C PRO A 68 9.29 -7.50 -2.06
N VAL A 69 9.01 -8.70 -1.54
CA VAL A 69 8.00 -8.89 -0.49
C VAL A 69 8.53 -8.36 0.84
N THR A 70 7.68 -7.69 1.59
CA THR A 70 7.99 -7.29 2.97
C THR A 70 8.20 -8.53 3.84
N ASP A 71 9.25 -8.51 4.65
CA ASP A 71 9.61 -9.64 5.51
C ASP A 71 8.45 -10.09 6.40
N GLY A 72 8.17 -11.40 6.41
CA GLY A 72 7.09 -12.03 7.14
C GLY A 72 5.67 -11.76 6.61
N ALA A 73 5.50 -11.04 5.49
CA ALA A 73 4.17 -10.69 4.98
C ALA A 73 3.38 -11.91 4.51
N ALA A 74 3.99 -12.80 3.75
CA ALA A 74 3.32 -13.98 3.22
C ALA A 74 2.88 -14.92 4.35
N GLU A 75 3.78 -15.19 5.30
CA GLU A 75 3.50 -16.00 6.49
C GLU A 75 2.43 -15.36 7.38
N GLY A 76 2.51 -14.03 7.57
CA GLY A 76 1.55 -13.29 8.37
C GLY A 76 0.13 -13.35 7.79
N VAL A 77 -0.01 -13.08 6.50
CA VAL A 77 -1.30 -13.21 5.80
C VAL A 77 -1.82 -14.64 5.84
N ALA A 78 -0.95 -15.63 5.65
CA ALA A 78 -1.32 -17.04 5.74
C ALA A 78 -1.83 -17.39 7.15
N ALA A 79 -1.18 -16.91 8.21
CA ALA A 79 -1.58 -17.12 9.59
C ALA A 79 -2.96 -16.49 9.89
N LEU A 80 -3.22 -15.27 9.44
CA LEU A 80 -4.52 -14.60 9.58
C LEU A 80 -5.64 -15.41 8.87
N ARG A 81 -5.37 -15.91 7.66
CA ARG A 81 -6.33 -16.74 6.93
C ARG A 81 -6.57 -18.09 7.62
N ALA A 82 -5.52 -18.73 8.12
CA ALA A 82 -5.63 -19.99 8.85
C ALA A 82 -6.45 -19.85 10.14
N ALA A 83 -6.43 -18.67 10.78
CA ALA A 83 -7.26 -18.32 11.92
C ALA A 83 -8.71 -17.96 11.52
N GLY A 84 -9.11 -18.13 10.26
CA GLY A 84 -10.46 -17.91 9.77
C GLY A 84 -10.79 -16.44 9.49
N HIS A 85 -9.79 -15.56 9.33
CA HIS A 85 -10.03 -14.18 8.93
C HIS A 85 -10.16 -14.04 7.42
N ALA A 86 -11.09 -13.19 6.97
CA ALA A 86 -11.24 -12.80 5.58
C ALA A 86 -10.29 -11.62 5.30
N VAL A 87 -9.13 -11.89 4.70
CA VAL A 87 -8.17 -10.87 4.29
C VAL A 87 -8.53 -10.37 2.89
N GLU A 88 -8.66 -9.05 2.75
CA GLU A 88 -8.90 -8.34 1.50
C GLU A 88 -7.77 -7.35 1.23
N ILE A 89 -7.25 -7.38 0.02
CA ILE A 89 -6.27 -6.40 -0.46
C ILE A 89 -7.01 -5.13 -0.89
N VAL A 90 -6.55 -3.97 -0.38
CA VAL A 90 -7.11 -2.67 -0.72
C VAL A 90 -5.97 -1.72 -1.09
N THR A 91 -5.74 -1.54 -2.38
CA THR A 91 -4.55 -0.87 -2.89
C THR A 91 -4.84 0.48 -3.55
N GLY A 92 -3.90 1.42 -3.43
CA GLY A 92 -3.86 2.67 -4.17
C GLY A 92 -3.24 2.57 -5.56
N ARG A 93 -2.79 1.39 -5.98
CA ARG A 93 -2.30 1.17 -7.35
C ARG A 93 -3.40 1.45 -8.37
N PRO A 94 -3.07 2.00 -9.55
CA PRO A 94 -4.07 2.20 -10.59
C PRO A 94 -4.64 0.86 -11.08
N ALA A 95 -5.94 0.82 -11.35
CA ALA A 95 -6.60 -0.38 -11.87
C ALA A 95 -5.99 -0.87 -13.19
N SER A 96 -5.42 0.02 -14.00
CA SER A 96 -4.68 -0.34 -15.22
C SER A 96 -3.43 -1.21 -14.97
N SER A 97 -2.93 -1.27 -13.75
CA SER A 97 -1.82 -2.16 -13.36
C SER A 97 -2.28 -3.51 -12.78
N HIS A 98 -3.60 -3.82 -12.86
CA HIS A 98 -4.18 -4.99 -12.18
C HIS A 98 -3.52 -6.31 -12.56
N VAL A 99 -3.25 -6.56 -13.85
CA VAL A 99 -2.62 -7.81 -14.32
C VAL A 99 -1.26 -8.02 -13.64
N ALA A 100 -0.42 -6.98 -13.60
CA ALA A 100 0.89 -7.07 -12.96
C ALA A 100 0.78 -7.21 -11.44
N THR A 101 -0.14 -6.47 -10.82
CA THR A 101 -0.40 -6.50 -9.38
C THR A 101 -0.89 -7.88 -8.92
N GLU A 102 -1.90 -8.43 -9.60
CA GLU A 102 -2.47 -9.74 -9.24
C GLU A 102 -1.50 -10.87 -9.51
N ARG A 103 -0.69 -10.75 -10.57
CA ARG A 103 0.39 -11.69 -10.85
C ARG A 103 1.44 -11.64 -9.73
N TRP A 104 1.88 -10.45 -9.31
CA TRP A 104 2.81 -10.29 -8.20
C TRP A 104 2.26 -10.91 -6.91
N LEU A 105 0.99 -10.64 -6.57
CA LEU A 105 0.32 -11.24 -5.42
C LEU A 105 0.33 -12.78 -5.49
N ALA A 106 0.00 -13.34 -6.65
CA ALA A 106 -0.05 -14.79 -6.84
C ALA A 106 1.32 -15.46 -6.71
N GLU A 107 2.37 -14.82 -7.26
CA GLU A 107 3.75 -15.34 -7.24
C GLU A 107 4.41 -15.23 -5.85
N ASN A 108 3.89 -14.34 -4.98
CA ASN A 108 4.48 -14.03 -3.67
C ASN A 108 3.66 -14.52 -2.45
N GLY A 109 2.79 -15.52 -2.65
CA GLY A 109 2.09 -16.17 -1.53
C GLY A 109 0.71 -15.58 -1.19
N PHE A 110 0.22 -14.58 -1.94
CA PHE A 110 -1.06 -13.93 -1.71
C PHE A 110 -2.16 -14.38 -2.67
N LYS A 111 -1.99 -15.54 -3.30
CA LYS A 111 -2.95 -16.08 -4.28
C LYS A 111 -4.35 -16.25 -3.69
N GLY A 112 -5.36 -15.84 -4.47
CA GLY A 112 -6.77 -16.03 -4.15
C GLY A 112 -7.34 -15.03 -3.14
N LEU A 113 -6.61 -13.94 -2.84
CA LEU A 113 -7.17 -12.80 -2.12
C LEU A 113 -7.95 -11.92 -3.08
N SER A 114 -9.07 -11.36 -2.60
CA SER A 114 -9.80 -10.32 -3.33
C SER A 114 -9.00 -9.02 -3.31
N VAL A 115 -9.01 -8.30 -4.45
CA VAL A 115 -8.33 -7.01 -4.58
C VAL A 115 -9.37 -5.92 -4.85
N THR A 116 -9.33 -4.86 -4.08
CA THR A 116 -10.09 -3.62 -4.31
C THR A 116 -9.12 -2.52 -4.67
N TYR A 117 -9.29 -1.94 -5.84
CA TYR A 117 -8.53 -0.78 -6.31
C TYR A 117 -9.24 0.50 -5.83
N VAL A 118 -8.48 1.41 -5.23
CA VAL A 118 -9.03 2.63 -4.61
C VAL A 118 -8.22 3.84 -5.06
N ASP A 119 -8.89 4.85 -5.57
CA ASP A 119 -8.24 6.15 -5.74
C ASP A 119 -8.05 6.84 -4.38
N LYS A 120 -7.02 6.37 -3.65
CA LYS A 120 -6.68 6.85 -2.31
C LYS A 120 -6.20 8.32 -2.31
N TYR A 121 -5.76 8.82 -3.46
CA TYR A 121 -4.99 10.07 -3.56
C TYR A 121 -5.57 11.07 -4.55
N GLY A 122 -6.74 10.80 -5.15
CA GLY A 122 -7.37 11.68 -6.16
C GLY A 122 -6.61 11.68 -7.49
N ARG A 123 -6.00 10.56 -7.87
CA ARG A 123 -5.13 10.43 -9.05
C ARG A 123 -5.77 9.65 -10.20
N ALA A 124 -7.04 9.26 -10.10
CA ALA A 124 -7.71 8.45 -11.13
C ALA A 124 -7.58 9.07 -12.54
N GLY A 125 -7.66 10.40 -12.67
CA GLY A 125 -7.47 11.12 -13.93
C GLY A 125 -6.03 11.11 -14.48
N CYS A 126 -5.04 10.64 -13.70
CA CYS A 126 -3.64 10.56 -14.14
C CYS A 126 -3.32 9.25 -14.86
N TYR A 127 -4.23 8.28 -14.87
CA TYR A 127 -4.02 6.96 -15.44
C TYR A 127 -5.04 6.68 -16.54
N VAL A 128 -4.58 6.01 -17.60
CA VAL A 128 -5.48 5.53 -18.66
C VAL A 128 -6.17 4.28 -18.13
N GLN A 129 -7.50 4.29 -18.09
CA GLN A 129 -8.31 3.12 -17.81
C GLN A 129 -8.66 2.43 -19.13
N ASN A 130 -8.31 1.15 -19.25
CA ASN A 130 -8.58 0.37 -20.46
C ASN A 130 -9.88 -0.42 -20.34
N PRO A 131 -10.52 -0.78 -21.46
CA PRO A 131 -11.61 -1.74 -21.45
C PRO A 131 -11.13 -3.07 -20.83
N GLY A 132 -11.81 -3.53 -19.79
CA GLY A 132 -11.43 -4.76 -19.06
C GLY A 132 -10.66 -4.54 -17.76
N ASP A 133 -10.18 -3.34 -17.48
CA ASP A 133 -9.63 -3.02 -16.16
C ASP A 133 -10.74 -3.13 -15.08
N PRO A 134 -10.44 -3.63 -13.88
CA PRO A 134 -11.39 -3.68 -12.80
C PRO A 134 -11.82 -2.25 -12.39
N PRO A 135 -13.02 -2.09 -11.80
CA PRO A 135 -13.45 -0.79 -11.31
C PRO A 135 -12.54 -0.32 -10.17
N SER A 136 -12.21 0.96 -10.18
CA SER A 136 -11.60 1.65 -9.05
C SER A 136 -12.67 2.43 -8.29
N ILE A 137 -12.70 2.29 -6.98
CA ILE A 137 -13.58 3.09 -6.12
C ILE A 137 -12.84 4.32 -5.58
N THR A 138 -13.59 5.32 -5.16
CA THR A 138 -13.04 6.49 -4.47
C THR A 138 -12.70 6.18 -3.01
N LEU A 139 -11.88 7.03 -2.38
CA LEU A 139 -11.66 6.94 -0.94
C LEU A 139 -12.98 7.11 -0.16
N ALA A 140 -13.89 7.98 -0.61
CA ALA A 140 -15.19 8.15 0.03
C ALA A 140 -16.02 6.86 0.03
N GLU A 141 -16.09 6.14 -1.08
CA GLU A 141 -16.77 4.84 -1.16
C GLU A 141 -16.08 3.77 -0.30
N LEU A 142 -14.75 3.81 -0.18
CA LEU A 142 -14.03 2.94 0.76
C LEU A 142 -14.45 3.21 2.20
N LEU A 143 -14.60 4.48 2.60
CA LEU A 143 -14.99 4.87 3.95
C LEU A 143 -16.40 4.40 4.35
N GLU A 144 -17.28 4.10 3.38
CA GLU A 144 -18.59 3.50 3.62
C GLU A 144 -18.52 2.00 3.94
N ARG A 145 -17.43 1.34 3.62
CA ARG A 145 -17.22 -0.09 3.92
C ARG A 145 -16.94 -0.29 5.41
N ARG A 146 -16.94 -1.56 5.85
CA ARG A 146 -16.65 -1.95 7.23
C ARG A 146 -15.61 -3.06 7.27
N TYR A 147 -14.56 -2.81 8.06
CA TYR A 147 -13.52 -3.78 8.39
C TYR A 147 -13.36 -3.84 9.91
N ALA A 148 -13.00 -5.01 10.44
CA ALA A 148 -12.70 -5.15 11.86
C ALA A 148 -11.28 -4.65 12.17
N ALA A 149 -10.37 -4.82 11.21
CA ALA A 149 -9.02 -4.28 11.28
C ALA A 149 -8.54 -3.81 9.90
N ALA A 150 -7.57 -2.88 9.89
CA ALA A 150 -6.88 -2.45 8.68
C ALA A 150 -5.39 -2.30 8.95
N VAL A 151 -4.56 -2.71 7.99
CA VAL A 151 -3.10 -2.56 7.99
C VAL A 151 -2.72 -1.66 6.82
N ASP A 152 -2.20 -0.47 7.12
CA ASP A 152 -1.82 0.54 6.10
C ASP A 152 -0.65 1.38 6.65
N ASP A 153 0.15 1.97 5.79
CA ASP A 153 1.29 2.82 6.15
C ASP A 153 1.03 4.31 5.91
N SER A 154 0.02 4.62 5.09
CA SER A 154 -0.21 5.98 4.57
C SER A 154 -0.94 6.89 5.57
N PRO A 155 -0.32 7.98 6.04
CA PRO A 155 -1.00 8.97 6.88
C PRO A 155 -2.21 9.61 6.19
N LYS A 156 -2.18 9.74 4.86
CA LYS A 156 -3.28 10.32 4.06
C LYS A 156 -4.52 9.43 4.05
N VAL A 157 -4.35 8.13 4.26
CA VAL A 157 -5.44 7.14 4.33
C VAL A 157 -5.86 6.89 5.77
N LEU A 158 -4.89 6.63 6.65
CA LEU A 158 -5.13 6.29 8.06
C LEU A 158 -5.93 7.36 8.82
N GLY A 159 -5.67 8.65 8.57
CA GLY A 159 -6.41 9.73 9.20
C GLY A 159 -7.90 9.73 8.90
N PRO A 160 -8.33 9.70 7.63
CA PRO A 160 -9.73 9.49 7.24
C PRO A 160 -10.33 8.19 7.78
N LEU A 161 -9.62 7.06 7.70
CA LEU A 161 -10.09 5.77 8.22
C LEU A 161 -10.38 5.85 9.73
N ALA A 162 -9.50 6.45 10.52
CA ALA A 162 -9.69 6.57 11.97
C ALA A 162 -10.96 7.32 12.34
N LYS A 163 -11.31 8.34 11.56
CA LYS A 163 -12.53 9.14 11.76
C LYS A 163 -13.79 8.38 11.33
N ALA A 164 -13.73 7.71 10.17
CA ALA A 164 -14.89 7.01 9.60
C ALA A 164 -15.14 5.66 10.29
N TRP A 165 -14.11 5.02 10.82
CA TRP A 165 -14.15 3.67 11.41
C TRP A 165 -13.69 3.67 12.88
N PRO A 166 -14.36 4.36 13.80
CA PRO A 166 -13.89 4.53 15.19
C PRO A 166 -13.73 3.21 15.96
N ASN A 167 -14.43 2.15 15.54
CA ASN A 167 -14.37 0.83 16.16
C ASN A 167 -13.45 -0.16 15.41
N THR A 168 -12.79 0.26 14.33
CA THR A 168 -11.86 -0.56 13.58
C THR A 168 -10.47 -0.44 14.18
N ARG A 169 -9.78 -1.57 14.38
CA ARG A 169 -8.38 -1.61 14.78
C ARG A 169 -7.51 -1.22 13.58
N LEU A 170 -6.86 -0.06 13.65
CA LEU A 170 -5.98 0.43 12.60
C LEU A 170 -4.51 0.18 12.98
N LEU A 171 -3.85 -0.70 12.24
CA LEU A 171 -2.44 -1.01 12.41
C LEU A 171 -1.63 -0.13 11.46
N VAL A 172 -0.92 0.84 12.04
CA VAL A 172 -0.02 1.75 11.33
C VAL A 172 1.29 1.02 11.10
N PHE A 173 1.50 0.54 9.88
CA PHE A 173 2.75 -0.15 9.53
C PHE A 173 3.89 0.86 9.50
N SER A 174 4.89 0.68 10.37
CA SER A 174 5.94 1.67 10.64
C SER A 174 6.84 1.88 9.41
N ARG A 175 6.89 3.10 8.92
CA ARG A 175 7.71 3.52 7.78
C ARG A 175 8.30 4.92 8.04
N PRO A 176 9.40 5.34 7.38
CA PRO A 176 10.04 6.63 7.64
C PRO A 176 9.08 7.82 7.61
N TRP A 177 8.16 7.86 6.64
CA TRP A 177 7.20 8.97 6.42
C TRP A 177 6.05 9.03 7.41
N ASN A 178 5.84 8.02 8.23
CA ASN A 178 4.75 8.02 9.20
C ASN A 178 5.23 8.03 10.67
N LYS A 179 6.54 8.11 10.93
CA LYS A 179 7.10 8.11 12.29
C LYS A 179 6.52 9.22 13.17
N SER A 180 6.28 10.40 12.60
CA SER A 180 5.70 11.55 13.29
C SER A 180 4.17 11.55 13.35
N LEU A 181 3.49 10.55 12.76
CA LEU A 181 2.04 10.47 12.77
C LEU A 181 1.53 10.35 14.22
N ARG A 182 0.69 11.32 14.62
CA ARG A 182 -0.05 11.23 15.88
C ARG A 182 -1.14 10.19 15.77
N LEU A 183 -1.05 9.16 16.60
CA LEU A 183 -2.00 8.05 16.59
C LEU A 183 -3.34 8.48 17.22
N ALA A 184 -4.45 8.13 16.56
CA ALA A 184 -5.78 8.19 17.14
C ALA A 184 -5.98 7.00 18.11
N SER A 185 -7.04 7.04 18.91
CA SER A 185 -7.31 6.02 19.95
C SER A 185 -7.50 4.61 19.41
N ASN A 186 -7.91 4.47 18.15
CA ASN A 186 -8.09 3.19 17.46
C ASN A 186 -6.91 2.79 16.58
N MET A 187 -5.80 3.54 16.65
CA MET A 187 -4.57 3.26 15.93
C MET A 187 -3.50 2.63 16.83
N VAL A 188 -2.76 1.68 16.30
CA VAL A 188 -1.56 1.09 16.92
C VAL A 188 -0.45 1.02 15.89
N ARG A 189 0.76 1.42 16.27
CA ARG A 189 1.94 1.27 15.43
C ARG A 189 2.49 -0.15 15.53
N VAL A 190 2.84 -0.72 14.38
CA VAL A 190 3.45 -2.06 14.26
C VAL A 190 4.74 -1.97 13.46
N GLU A 191 5.79 -2.63 13.93
CA GLU A 191 7.13 -2.57 13.31
C GLU A 191 7.36 -3.68 12.27
N GLY A 192 6.35 -4.48 11.96
CA GLY A 192 6.43 -5.56 10.97
C GLY A 192 5.32 -6.58 11.14
N TRP A 193 5.33 -7.58 10.27
CA TRP A 193 4.26 -8.57 10.19
C TRP A 193 4.12 -9.44 11.42
N LYS A 194 5.21 -9.72 12.15
CA LYS A 194 5.13 -10.42 13.44
C LYS A 194 4.26 -9.68 14.44
N ALA A 195 4.38 -8.34 14.50
CA ALA A 195 3.55 -7.51 15.37
C ALA A 195 2.10 -7.44 14.89
N VAL A 196 1.85 -7.40 13.56
CA VAL A 196 0.49 -7.48 12.97
C VAL A 196 -0.20 -8.76 13.41
N VAL A 197 0.46 -9.90 13.23
CA VAL A 197 -0.08 -11.23 13.62
C VAL A 197 -0.33 -11.30 15.12
N SER A 198 0.61 -10.82 15.93
CA SER A 198 0.47 -10.80 17.39
C SER A 198 -0.70 -9.94 17.87
N ASP A 199 -1.00 -8.83 17.20
CA ASP A 199 -2.11 -7.95 17.56
C ASP A 199 -3.48 -8.52 17.15
N LEU A 200 -3.55 -9.19 16.00
CA LEU A 200 -4.82 -9.63 15.40
C LEU A 200 -5.23 -11.05 15.76
N LEU A 201 -4.34 -11.87 16.32
CA LEU A 201 -4.61 -13.26 16.71
C LEU A 201 -4.75 -13.46 18.23
N VAL A 202 -4.87 -12.38 18.98
CA VAL A 202 -5.14 -12.42 20.44
C VAL A 202 -6.63 -12.54 20.74
#